data_97dce2e6d4d12fe37390b053a3c04cc9
#
_entry.id   97dce2e6d4d12fe37390b053a3c04cc9
#
_cell.length_a   1.000
_cell.length_b   1.000
_cell.length_c   1.000
_cell.angle_alpha   90.00
_cell.angle_beta   90.00
_cell.angle_gamma   90.00
#
_symmetry.space_group_name_H-M   'P 1'
#
loop_
_entity.id
_entity.type
_entity.pdbx_description
1 polymer ?
#
loop_
_entity_poly.entity_id
_entity_poly.type
_entity_poly.pdbx_seq_one_letter_code
_entity_poly.pdbx_strand_id
1 'polypeptide(L)'
;MKRVVLIILVLLVVLGVGKACIRRDLPTVDKPVLREKAKIVDANYLIPKNITINGIDYLQSQTPIGKYGGTFVSSTIGEGPKTFNPFNTKDNISAQMSEIMYDGLVTTNPVTGETIPKLAKSFSVNGKEYVVKLRHGVKWSDGKPITADDVVFTWQNIIFDGFGNTSTRDSVVVDGKLPTVEKIDDYTVKFVTPEPFAPFLRMLASPI
;
A
#
# COMPACT_ATOMS: atom_id res chain seq x y z
N MET A 1 -19.92 6.40 -65.84
CA MET A 1 -20.33 7.59 -65.10
C MET A 1 -21.05 7.31 -63.80
N LYS A 2 -22.05 6.41 -63.73
CA LYS A 2 -22.82 6.14 -62.49
C LYS A 2 -21.96 5.56 -61.32
N ARG A 3 -20.95 4.77 -61.58
CA ARG A 3 -20.08 4.18 -60.52
C ARG A 3 -19.12 5.18 -59.88
N VAL A 4 -18.64 6.14 -60.63
CA VAL A 4 -17.72 7.21 -60.13
C VAL A 4 -18.47 8.18 -59.23
N VAL A 5 -19.72 8.53 -59.58
CA VAL A 5 -20.54 9.41 -58.76
C VAL A 5 -20.89 8.79 -57.41
N LEU A 6 -21.12 7.45 -57.40
CA LEU A 6 -21.40 6.71 -56.14
C LEU A 6 -20.22 6.70 -55.20
N ILE A 7 -18.98 6.51 -55.71
CA ILE A 7 -17.76 6.51 -54.91
C ILE A 7 -17.49 7.89 -54.30
N ILE A 8 -17.71 8.97 -55.05
CA ILE A 8 -17.54 10.36 -54.57
C ILE A 8 -18.58 10.66 -53.48
N LEU A 9 -19.82 10.17 -53.62
CA LEU A 9 -20.86 10.39 -52.61
C LEU A 9 -20.58 9.63 -51.32
N VAL A 10 -20.05 8.41 -51.40
CA VAL A 10 -19.63 7.64 -50.23
C VAL A 10 -18.43 8.28 -49.53
N LEU A 11 -17.45 8.80 -50.28
CA LEU A 11 -16.31 9.53 -49.71
C LEU A 11 -16.72 10.83 -49.01
N LEU A 12 -17.71 11.58 -49.55
CA LEU A 12 -18.23 12.78 -48.92
C LEU A 12 -19.01 12.45 -47.62
N VAL A 13 -19.73 11.35 -47.55
CA VAL A 13 -20.43 10.92 -46.35
C VAL A 13 -19.45 10.49 -45.27
N VAL A 14 -18.37 9.75 -45.62
CA VAL A 14 -17.32 9.35 -44.65
C VAL A 14 -16.56 10.56 -44.14
N LEU A 15 -16.25 11.54 -44.96
CA LEU A 15 -15.60 12.79 -44.54
C LEU A 15 -16.54 13.71 -43.75
N GLY A 16 -17.85 13.68 -44.00
CA GLY A 16 -18.86 14.41 -43.23
C GLY A 16 -19.09 13.87 -41.83
N VAL A 17 -19.12 12.55 -41.70
CA VAL A 17 -19.28 11.87 -40.38
C VAL A 17 -18.03 12.05 -39.53
N GLY A 18 -16.84 12.06 -40.12
CA GLY A 18 -15.58 12.30 -39.41
C GLY A 18 -15.48 13.70 -38.78
N LYS A 19 -16.11 14.72 -39.36
CA LYS A 19 -16.12 16.06 -38.78
C LYS A 19 -17.22 16.30 -37.76
N ALA A 20 -18.31 15.53 -37.79
CA ALA A 20 -19.39 15.64 -36.80
C ALA A 20 -19.07 14.96 -35.46
N CYS A 21 -18.11 14.02 -35.44
CA CYS A 21 -17.73 13.31 -34.22
C CYS A 21 -16.62 14.01 -33.38
N ILE A 22 -16.03 15.11 -33.90
CA ILE A 22 -14.86 15.77 -33.27
C ILE A 22 -15.22 17.05 -32.52
N ARG A 23 -16.47 17.54 -32.62
CA ARG A 23 -16.95 18.66 -31.81
C ARG A 23 -17.96 18.21 -30.75
N ARG A 24 -17.51 17.44 -29.78
CA ARG A 24 -17.98 17.63 -28.41
C ARG A 24 -17.15 18.79 -27.86
N ASP A 25 -17.78 19.91 -27.60
CA ASP A 25 -17.20 20.98 -26.81
C ASP A 25 -16.81 20.36 -25.47
N LEU A 26 -15.55 19.96 -25.35
CA LEU A 26 -14.96 19.69 -24.07
C LEU A 26 -15.12 20.97 -23.26
N PRO A 27 -15.70 20.95 -22.06
CA PRO A 27 -15.74 22.11 -21.22
C PRO A 27 -14.34 22.70 -21.22
N THR A 28 -14.23 23.98 -21.54
CA THR A 28 -12.97 24.72 -21.47
C THR A 28 -12.46 24.49 -20.04
N VAL A 29 -11.44 23.66 -19.91
CA VAL A 29 -10.73 23.53 -18.64
C VAL A 29 -10.14 24.92 -18.43
N ASP A 30 -10.71 25.65 -17.46
CA ASP A 30 -10.15 26.91 -17.01
C ASP A 30 -8.65 26.71 -16.84
N LYS A 31 -7.87 27.69 -17.34
CA LYS A 31 -6.41 27.65 -17.28
C LYS A 31 -6.00 27.09 -15.91
N PRO A 32 -5.12 26.10 -15.87
CA PRO A 32 -4.74 25.50 -14.59
C PRO A 32 -4.34 26.66 -13.68
N VAL A 33 -5.08 26.84 -12.60
CA VAL A 33 -4.69 27.74 -11.52
C VAL A 33 -3.24 27.37 -11.25
N LEU A 34 -2.31 28.29 -11.55
CA LEU A 34 -0.89 28.10 -11.28
C LEU A 34 -0.84 27.71 -9.81
N ARG A 35 -0.65 26.42 -9.56
CA ARG A 35 -0.46 25.93 -8.21
C ARG A 35 0.70 26.75 -7.68
N GLU A 36 0.43 27.57 -6.68
CA GLU A 36 1.47 28.22 -5.89
C GLU A 36 2.54 27.16 -5.68
N LYS A 37 3.80 27.45 -6.08
CA LYS A 37 4.88 26.46 -6.06
C LYS A 37 4.83 25.79 -4.69
N ALA A 38 4.46 24.52 -4.68
CA ALA A 38 4.38 23.77 -3.43
C ALA A 38 5.72 24.00 -2.73
N LYS A 39 5.68 24.64 -1.56
CA LYS A 39 6.88 24.79 -0.72
C LYS A 39 7.46 23.40 -0.62
N ILE A 40 8.73 23.22 -0.98
CA ILE A 40 9.45 21.97 -0.78
C ILE A 40 9.32 21.68 0.71
N VAL A 41 8.44 20.76 1.05
CA VAL A 41 8.26 20.33 2.44
C VAL A 41 9.52 19.57 2.80
N ASP A 42 10.18 19.99 3.86
CA ASP A 42 11.34 19.27 4.39
C ASP A 42 10.96 17.79 4.55
N ALA A 43 11.75 16.89 3.97
CA ALA A 43 11.48 15.44 4.03
C ALA A 43 11.31 14.96 5.48
N ASN A 44 12.00 15.58 6.44
CA ASN A 44 11.87 15.33 7.87
C ASN A 44 10.48 15.67 8.42
N TYR A 45 9.75 16.60 7.79
CA TYR A 45 8.38 16.97 8.18
C TYR A 45 7.37 15.84 7.97
N LEU A 46 7.64 14.91 7.07
CA LEU A 46 6.76 13.79 6.76
C LEU A 46 7.11 12.51 7.54
N ILE A 47 8.15 12.52 8.37
CA ILE A 47 8.51 11.39 9.22
C ILE A 47 7.64 11.44 10.48
N PRO A 48 6.73 10.48 10.69
CA PRO A 48 5.91 10.45 11.88
C PRO A 48 6.77 10.24 13.13
N LYS A 49 6.38 10.86 14.25
CA LYS A 49 7.07 10.70 15.54
C LYS A 49 6.37 9.68 16.42
N ASN A 50 7.17 8.86 17.10
CA ASN A 50 6.65 8.00 18.16
C ASN A 50 6.39 8.84 19.40
N ILE A 51 5.18 8.75 19.95
CA ILE A 51 4.81 9.34 21.23
C ILE A 51 4.09 8.30 22.08
N THR A 52 4.20 8.39 23.39
CA THR A 52 3.49 7.51 24.32
C THR A 52 2.64 8.39 25.26
N ILE A 53 1.34 8.13 25.29
CA ILE A 53 0.38 8.84 26.16
C ILE A 53 -0.39 7.79 26.97
N ASN A 54 -0.34 7.88 28.30
CA ASN A 54 -1.01 6.96 29.22
C ASN A 54 -0.70 5.47 28.93
N GLY A 55 0.54 5.15 28.58
CA GLY A 55 0.98 3.79 28.27
C GLY A 55 0.61 3.26 26.88
N ILE A 56 -0.06 4.08 26.06
CA ILE A 56 -0.42 3.75 24.68
C ILE A 56 0.57 4.42 23.73
N ASP A 57 1.11 3.65 22.80
CA ASP A 57 2.04 4.15 21.78
C ASP A 57 1.28 4.65 20.55
N TYR A 58 1.58 5.87 20.13
CA TYR A 58 1.00 6.52 18.96
C TYR A 58 2.07 6.86 17.94
N LEU A 59 1.66 6.89 16.67
CA LEU A 59 2.43 7.43 15.57
C LEU A 59 1.87 8.82 15.23
N GLN A 60 2.52 9.87 15.72
CA GLN A 60 2.08 11.24 15.49
C GLN A 60 2.46 11.70 14.08
N SER A 61 1.46 12.00 13.26
CA SER A 61 1.70 12.65 11.97
C SER A 61 2.27 14.05 12.18
N GLN A 62 3.22 14.42 11.33
CA GLN A 62 3.77 15.79 11.28
C GLN A 62 2.97 16.68 10.31
N THR A 63 2.02 16.11 9.57
CA THR A 63 1.18 16.88 8.64
C THR A 63 0.12 17.69 9.42
N PRO A 64 -0.29 18.86 8.92
CA PRO A 64 -1.39 19.61 9.54
C PRO A 64 -2.66 18.76 9.62
N ILE A 65 -3.33 18.82 10.76
CA ILE A 65 -4.60 18.12 10.95
C ILE A 65 -5.67 18.82 10.10
N GLY A 66 -6.31 18.07 9.22
CA GLY A 66 -7.46 18.53 8.45
C GLY A 66 -8.73 18.59 9.31
N LYS A 67 -9.85 18.93 8.68
CA LYS A 67 -11.17 18.82 9.33
C LYS A 67 -11.62 17.36 9.30
N TYR A 68 -12.06 16.85 10.44
CA TYR A 68 -12.62 15.51 10.53
C TYR A 68 -14.00 15.45 9.86
N GLY A 69 -14.25 14.40 9.10
CA GLY A 69 -15.53 14.10 8.46
C GLY A 69 -15.57 14.42 6.96
N GLY A 70 -16.72 14.22 6.37
CA GLY A 70 -16.93 14.32 4.92
C GLY A 70 -16.75 12.99 4.19
N THR A 71 -16.96 13.02 2.87
CA THR A 71 -16.79 11.87 1.99
C THR A 71 -15.68 12.15 1.00
N PHE A 72 -14.69 11.27 0.95
CA PHE A 72 -13.68 11.28 -0.10
C PHE A 72 -14.07 10.29 -1.20
N VAL A 73 -14.21 10.78 -2.42
CA VAL A 73 -14.55 9.96 -3.59
C VAL A 73 -13.30 9.85 -4.46
N SER A 74 -12.85 8.63 -4.68
CA SER A 74 -11.76 8.32 -5.60
C SER A 74 -12.28 7.45 -6.73
N SER A 75 -11.73 7.64 -7.93
CA SER A 75 -12.04 6.81 -9.08
C SER A 75 -10.81 5.97 -9.46
N THR A 76 -11.06 4.74 -9.89
CA THR A 76 -10.04 3.85 -10.43
C THR A 76 -10.54 3.20 -11.70
N ILE A 77 -9.62 2.72 -12.54
CA ILE A 77 -9.97 2.03 -13.78
C ILE A 77 -10.08 0.55 -13.48
N GLY A 78 -11.23 -0.07 -13.78
CA GLY A 78 -11.45 -1.51 -13.62
C GLY A 78 -12.86 -1.84 -13.12
N GLU A 79 -13.08 -3.12 -12.83
CA GLU A 79 -14.38 -3.69 -12.43
C GLU A 79 -14.66 -3.63 -10.92
N GLY A 80 -13.81 -2.99 -10.14
CA GLY A 80 -13.87 -3.00 -8.68
C GLY A 80 -13.01 -4.11 -8.05
N PRO A 81 -12.95 -4.18 -6.71
CA PRO A 81 -12.14 -5.16 -6.02
C PRO A 81 -12.75 -6.57 -6.16
N LYS A 82 -11.92 -7.57 -6.44
CA LYS A 82 -12.31 -8.98 -6.53
C LYS A 82 -12.25 -9.67 -5.17
N THR A 83 -11.44 -9.14 -4.26
CA THR A 83 -11.30 -9.66 -2.91
C THR A 83 -10.84 -8.56 -1.96
N PHE A 84 -11.17 -8.69 -0.69
CA PHE A 84 -10.63 -7.88 0.41
C PHE A 84 -9.62 -8.64 1.27
N ASN A 85 -9.28 -9.88 0.90
CA ASN A 85 -8.24 -10.65 1.57
C ASN A 85 -6.87 -10.25 1.00
N PRO A 86 -5.97 -9.63 1.80
CA PRO A 86 -4.68 -9.13 1.33
C PRO A 86 -3.76 -10.24 0.82
N PHE A 87 -3.92 -11.46 1.35
CA PHE A 87 -3.09 -12.61 0.96
C PHE A 87 -3.55 -13.32 -0.30
N ASN A 88 -4.72 -12.95 -0.83
CA ASN A 88 -5.28 -13.56 -2.04
C ASN A 88 -5.49 -12.54 -3.18
N THR A 89 -4.97 -11.33 -3.03
CA THR A 89 -5.08 -10.29 -4.06
C THR A 89 -4.18 -10.60 -5.25
N LYS A 90 -4.76 -10.48 -6.47
CA LYS A 90 -4.04 -10.64 -7.75
C LYS A 90 -4.28 -9.46 -8.70
N ASP A 91 -5.08 -8.50 -8.29
CA ASP A 91 -5.40 -7.30 -9.06
C ASP A 91 -5.11 -6.03 -8.25
N ASN A 92 -4.83 -4.95 -8.98
CA ASN A 92 -4.41 -3.69 -8.38
C ASN A 92 -5.48 -3.04 -7.49
N ILE A 93 -6.77 -3.20 -7.84
CA ILE A 93 -7.85 -2.56 -7.09
C ILE A 93 -8.05 -3.25 -5.74
N SER A 94 -8.03 -4.59 -5.72
CA SER A 94 -8.05 -5.36 -4.48
C SER A 94 -6.86 -5.03 -3.59
N ALA A 95 -5.65 -4.87 -4.17
CA ALA A 95 -4.45 -4.49 -3.43
C ALA A 95 -4.60 -3.09 -2.80
N GLN A 96 -5.05 -2.09 -3.56
CA GLN A 96 -5.30 -0.74 -3.04
C GLN A 96 -6.33 -0.70 -1.91
N MET A 97 -7.41 -1.50 -2.02
CA MET A 97 -8.41 -1.60 -0.96
C MET A 97 -7.83 -2.27 0.29
N SER A 98 -7.00 -3.29 0.11
CA SER A 98 -6.32 -3.97 1.22
C SER A 98 -5.36 -3.04 1.96
N GLU A 99 -4.63 -2.17 1.27
CA GLU A 99 -3.73 -1.19 1.88
C GLU A 99 -4.44 -0.17 2.79
N ILE A 100 -5.73 0.08 2.55
CA ILE A 100 -6.56 0.96 3.39
C ILE A 100 -7.06 0.23 4.64
N MET A 101 -7.25 -1.09 4.55
CA MET A 101 -7.89 -1.89 5.58
C MET A 101 -6.91 -2.57 6.53
N TYR A 102 -5.70 -2.86 6.06
CA TYR A 102 -4.70 -3.66 6.78
C TYR A 102 -3.37 -2.92 6.89
N ASP A 103 -2.68 -3.21 7.96
CA ASP A 103 -1.36 -2.63 8.24
C ASP A 103 -0.30 -3.71 8.40
N GLY A 104 0.93 -3.40 7.97
CA GLY A 104 2.12 -4.20 8.23
C GLY A 104 2.93 -3.66 9.42
N LEU A 105 3.97 -4.39 9.79
CA LEU A 105 4.87 -3.99 10.87
C LEU A 105 5.64 -2.70 10.54
N VAL A 106 6.00 -2.55 9.29
CA VAL A 106 6.73 -1.38 8.77
C VAL A 106 6.01 -0.82 7.55
N THR A 107 6.43 0.35 7.10
CA THR A 107 5.99 0.96 5.84
C THR A 107 7.15 1.68 5.18
N THR A 108 6.98 2.09 3.94
CA THR A 108 7.97 2.90 3.22
C THR A 108 7.59 4.37 3.30
N ASN A 109 8.53 5.22 3.71
CA ASN A 109 8.36 6.66 3.63
C ASN A 109 8.24 7.06 2.15
N PRO A 110 7.13 7.67 1.72
CA PRO A 110 6.90 7.99 0.31
C PRO A 110 7.83 9.06 -0.24
N VAL A 111 8.54 9.80 0.62
CA VAL A 111 9.46 10.88 0.22
C VAL A 111 10.89 10.38 0.16
N THR A 112 11.36 9.70 1.22
CA THR A 112 12.76 9.26 1.31
C THR A 112 12.98 7.84 0.75
N GLY A 113 11.91 7.04 0.61
CA GLY A 113 12.00 5.63 0.23
C GLY A 113 12.54 4.72 1.34
N GLU A 114 12.80 5.27 2.53
CA GLU A 114 13.28 4.49 3.67
C GLU A 114 12.17 3.68 4.32
N THR A 115 12.54 2.53 4.87
CA THR A 115 11.61 1.73 5.68
C THR A 115 11.51 2.33 7.08
N ILE A 116 10.28 2.65 7.48
CA ILE A 116 9.94 3.23 8.77
C ILE A 116 8.97 2.33 9.55
N PRO A 117 8.99 2.35 10.89
CA PRO A 117 8.05 1.60 11.72
C PRO A 117 6.60 2.04 11.48
N LYS A 118 5.62 1.07 11.48
CA LYS A 118 4.18 1.33 11.42
C LYS A 118 3.47 0.69 12.63
N LEU A 119 3.05 -0.57 12.56
CA LEU A 119 2.59 -1.32 13.76
C LEU A 119 3.76 -1.63 14.70
N ALA A 120 4.95 -1.76 14.16
CA ALA A 120 6.16 -1.75 14.98
C ALA A 120 6.36 -0.36 15.61
N LYS A 121 6.82 -0.32 16.85
CA LYS A 121 7.37 0.87 17.51
C LYS A 121 8.80 1.12 17.05
N SER A 122 9.56 0.03 16.93
CA SER A 122 10.95 0.05 16.47
C SER A 122 11.35 -1.32 15.94
N PHE A 123 12.43 -1.34 15.18
CA PHE A 123 13.08 -2.56 14.74
C PHE A 123 14.60 -2.41 14.83
N SER A 124 15.30 -3.53 14.93
CA SER A 124 16.76 -3.60 14.79
C SER A 124 17.13 -4.76 13.88
N VAL A 125 18.21 -4.58 13.13
CA VAL A 125 18.73 -5.58 12.20
C VAL A 125 20.18 -5.86 12.56
N ASN A 126 20.50 -7.14 12.76
CA ASN A 126 21.86 -7.60 13.00
C ASN A 126 22.15 -8.83 12.11
N GLY A 127 22.81 -8.59 10.98
CA GLY A 127 23.06 -9.63 10.00
C GLY A 127 21.75 -10.22 9.44
N LYS A 128 21.44 -11.44 9.87
CA LYS A 128 20.23 -12.18 9.48
C LYS A 128 19.10 -12.11 10.51
N GLU A 129 19.32 -11.45 11.64
CA GLU A 129 18.34 -11.32 12.72
C GLU A 129 17.63 -9.98 12.64
N TYR A 130 16.31 -10.01 12.70
CA TYR A 130 15.42 -8.85 12.70
C TYR A 130 14.55 -8.91 13.94
N VAL A 131 14.77 -7.99 14.87
CA VAL A 131 13.97 -7.88 16.09
C VAL A 131 13.03 -6.72 15.95
N VAL A 132 11.73 -7.00 16.07
CA VAL A 132 10.64 -6.02 15.91
C VAL A 132 9.92 -5.87 17.23
N LYS A 133 9.85 -4.65 17.75
CA LYS A 133 9.06 -4.30 18.93
C LYS A 133 7.74 -3.67 18.50
N LEU A 134 6.63 -4.24 18.92
CA LEU A 134 5.29 -3.78 18.62
C LEU A 134 4.91 -2.55 19.47
N ARG A 135 3.91 -1.81 19.03
CA ARG A 135 3.31 -0.71 19.81
C ARG A 135 2.38 -1.28 20.87
N HIS A 136 2.45 -0.72 22.06
CA HIS A 136 1.49 -1.03 23.11
C HIS A 136 0.16 -0.29 22.87
N GLY A 137 -0.94 -0.97 23.19
CA GLY A 137 -2.29 -0.38 23.16
C GLY A 137 -2.96 -0.34 21.80
N VAL A 138 -2.29 -0.85 20.75
CA VAL A 138 -2.91 -1.03 19.43
C VAL A 138 -3.90 -2.19 19.49
N LYS A 139 -5.05 -2.03 18.82
CA LYS A 139 -6.14 -3.00 18.86
C LYS A 139 -6.63 -3.32 17.45
N TRP A 140 -7.12 -4.52 17.30
CA TRP A 140 -7.93 -4.92 16.16
C TRP A 140 -9.27 -4.15 16.13
N SER A 141 -9.95 -4.19 15.00
CA SER A 141 -11.27 -3.56 14.84
C SER A 141 -12.35 -4.12 15.78
N ASP A 142 -12.16 -5.35 16.29
CA ASP A 142 -13.01 -5.97 17.31
C ASP A 142 -12.67 -5.56 18.75
N GLY A 143 -11.64 -4.75 18.92
CA GLY A 143 -11.20 -4.22 20.22
C GLY A 143 -10.17 -5.07 20.95
N LYS A 144 -9.79 -6.24 20.42
CA LYS A 144 -8.73 -7.08 21.02
C LYS A 144 -7.36 -6.45 20.81
N PRO A 145 -6.41 -6.63 21.76
CA PRO A 145 -5.07 -6.12 21.59
C PRO A 145 -4.34 -6.87 20.47
N ILE A 146 -3.49 -6.16 19.73
CA ILE A 146 -2.52 -6.77 18.81
C ILE A 146 -1.30 -7.15 19.60
N THR A 147 -0.85 -8.40 19.45
CA THR A 147 0.28 -8.97 20.16
C THR A 147 1.26 -9.67 19.21
N ALA A 148 2.37 -10.12 19.75
CA ALA A 148 3.36 -10.91 19.02
C ALA A 148 2.79 -12.26 18.53
N ASP A 149 1.78 -12.80 19.21
CA ASP A 149 1.12 -14.04 18.77
C ASP A 149 0.41 -13.87 17.44
N ASP A 150 -0.24 -12.72 17.22
CA ASP A 150 -0.89 -12.41 15.93
C ASP A 150 0.12 -12.35 14.78
N VAL A 151 1.27 -11.73 15.04
CA VAL A 151 2.35 -11.64 14.04
C VAL A 151 2.90 -13.02 13.72
N VAL A 152 3.22 -13.81 14.76
CA VAL A 152 3.76 -15.17 14.58
C VAL A 152 2.73 -16.02 13.84
N PHE A 153 1.45 -15.97 14.22
CA PHE A 153 0.38 -16.69 13.54
C PHE A 153 0.29 -16.34 12.05
N THR A 154 0.29 -15.06 11.72
CA THR A 154 0.20 -14.62 10.33
C THR A 154 1.39 -15.09 9.51
N TRP A 155 2.60 -14.98 10.05
CA TRP A 155 3.80 -15.38 9.32
C TRP A 155 3.93 -16.89 9.20
N GLN A 156 3.68 -17.64 10.24
CA GLN A 156 3.81 -19.10 10.20
C GLN A 156 2.67 -19.75 9.43
N ASN A 157 1.41 -19.45 9.79
CA ASN A 157 0.26 -20.22 9.30
C ASN A 157 -0.35 -19.64 8.03
N ILE A 158 -0.11 -18.34 7.71
CA ILE A 158 -0.68 -17.75 6.50
C ILE A 158 0.41 -17.56 5.44
N ILE A 159 1.51 -16.89 5.77
CA ILE A 159 2.53 -16.56 4.77
C ILE A 159 3.39 -17.77 4.45
N PHE A 160 3.97 -18.46 5.45
CA PHE A 160 4.87 -19.58 5.20
C PHE A 160 4.15 -20.84 4.72
N ASP A 161 2.96 -21.12 5.24
CA ASP A 161 2.13 -22.25 4.77
C ASP A 161 1.48 -21.97 3.41
N GLY A 162 1.46 -20.68 2.99
CA GLY A 162 1.03 -20.27 1.66
C GLY A 162 -0.46 -20.40 1.43
N PHE A 163 -1.30 -20.10 2.43
CA PHE A 163 -2.74 -20.07 2.28
C PHE A 163 -3.17 -19.07 1.18
N GLY A 164 -3.61 -19.60 0.06
CA GLY A 164 -4.11 -18.82 -1.08
C GLY A 164 -3.01 -18.39 -2.05
N ASN A 165 -2.44 -17.21 -1.89
CA ASN A 165 -1.39 -16.68 -2.78
C ASN A 165 0.00 -16.80 -2.13
N THR A 166 0.89 -17.51 -2.79
CA THR A 166 2.26 -17.75 -2.30
C THR A 166 3.25 -16.63 -2.64
N SER A 167 2.83 -15.55 -3.28
CA SER A 167 3.75 -14.51 -3.76
C SER A 167 4.59 -13.88 -2.63
N THR A 168 4.01 -13.63 -1.46
CA THR A 168 4.75 -13.13 -0.31
C THR A 168 5.71 -14.18 0.22
N ARG A 169 5.26 -15.44 0.31
CA ARG A 169 6.11 -16.59 0.70
C ARG A 169 7.31 -16.71 -0.22
N ASP A 170 7.08 -16.72 -1.53
CA ASP A 170 8.15 -16.89 -2.52
C ASP A 170 9.15 -15.72 -2.49
N SER A 171 8.68 -14.52 -2.17
CA SER A 171 9.53 -13.34 -2.02
C SER A 171 10.47 -13.39 -0.82
N VAL A 172 10.12 -14.12 0.24
CA VAL A 172 10.93 -14.24 1.46
C VAL A 172 11.80 -15.49 1.52
N VAL A 173 11.71 -16.35 0.51
CA VAL A 173 12.59 -17.51 0.38
C VAL A 173 14.00 -17.05 0.04
N VAL A 174 14.96 -17.44 0.86
CA VAL A 174 16.40 -17.14 0.68
C VAL A 174 17.16 -18.46 0.63
N ASP A 175 17.91 -18.70 -0.43
CA ASP A 175 18.65 -19.95 -0.66
C ASP A 175 17.77 -21.22 -0.48
N GLY A 176 16.55 -21.15 -1.06
CA GLY A 176 15.58 -22.25 -1.00
C GLY A 176 14.95 -22.50 0.38
N LYS A 177 15.21 -21.65 1.36
CA LYS A 177 14.71 -21.79 2.73
C LYS A 177 13.87 -20.60 3.15
N LEU A 178 12.85 -20.86 3.96
CA LEU A 178 12.05 -19.81 4.59
C LEU A 178 12.75 -19.25 5.83
N PRO A 179 12.53 -17.98 6.17
CA PRO A 179 12.91 -17.44 7.48
C PRO A 179 12.19 -18.17 8.62
N THR A 180 12.70 -18.02 9.82
CA THR A 180 11.97 -18.40 11.04
C THR A 180 11.39 -17.16 11.70
N VAL A 181 10.28 -17.32 12.40
CA VAL A 181 9.66 -16.29 13.23
C VAL A 181 9.34 -16.87 14.60
N GLU A 182 9.70 -16.12 15.63
CA GLU A 182 9.48 -16.53 17.02
C GLU A 182 9.03 -15.34 17.87
N LYS A 183 8.16 -15.61 18.82
CA LYS A 183 7.76 -14.68 19.87
C LYS A 183 8.86 -14.65 20.94
N ILE A 184 9.36 -13.47 21.26
CA ILE A 184 10.27 -13.28 22.41
C ILE A 184 9.47 -12.91 23.65
N ASP A 185 8.54 -11.97 23.53
CA ASP A 185 7.56 -11.59 24.55
C ASP A 185 6.26 -11.11 23.85
N ASP A 186 5.28 -10.65 24.62
CA ASP A 186 3.96 -10.27 24.07
C ASP A 186 4.02 -9.13 23.04
N TYR A 187 5.12 -8.36 23.00
CA TYR A 187 5.29 -7.23 22.11
C TYR A 187 6.60 -7.25 21.34
N THR A 188 7.33 -8.38 21.37
CA THR A 188 8.59 -8.51 20.65
C THR A 188 8.61 -9.80 19.82
N VAL A 189 8.86 -9.64 18.54
CA VAL A 189 8.98 -10.73 17.57
C VAL A 189 10.38 -10.70 16.97
N LYS A 190 10.97 -11.87 16.80
CA LYS A 190 12.26 -12.06 16.13
C LYS A 190 12.06 -12.87 14.86
N PHE A 191 12.61 -12.37 13.76
CA PHE A 191 12.74 -13.09 12.50
C PHE A 191 14.21 -13.40 12.27
N VAL A 192 14.48 -14.58 11.72
CA VAL A 192 15.85 -14.97 11.32
C VAL A 192 15.80 -15.48 9.88
N THR A 193 16.48 -14.78 8.98
CA THR A 193 16.65 -15.24 7.59
C THR A 193 17.77 -16.26 7.50
N PRO A 194 17.74 -17.22 6.55
CA PRO A 194 18.81 -18.19 6.35
C PRO A 194 20.18 -17.54 6.15
N GLU A 195 20.20 -16.45 5.35
CA GLU A 195 21.37 -15.63 5.08
C GLU A 195 21.01 -14.14 5.23
N PRO A 196 21.98 -13.21 5.37
CA PRO A 196 21.71 -11.78 5.39
C PRO A 196 20.95 -11.37 4.13
N PHE A 197 19.73 -10.85 4.31
CA PHE A 197 18.84 -10.51 3.20
C PHE A 197 18.21 -9.12 3.39
N ALA A 198 18.90 -8.08 2.92
CA ALA A 198 18.48 -6.69 3.10
C ALA A 198 17.03 -6.38 2.66
N PRO A 199 16.47 -6.98 1.58
CA PRO A 199 15.07 -6.76 1.20
C PRO A 199 14.06 -7.24 2.25
N PHE A 200 14.43 -8.17 3.14
CA PHE A 200 13.50 -8.76 4.12
C PHE A 200 12.81 -7.71 4.99
N LEU A 201 13.53 -6.66 5.38
CA LEU A 201 12.93 -5.58 6.17
C LEU A 201 11.70 -4.96 5.48
N ARG A 202 11.74 -4.81 4.15
CA ARG A 202 10.59 -4.29 3.39
C ARG A 202 9.45 -5.30 3.29
N MET A 203 9.74 -6.60 3.35
CA MET A 203 8.72 -7.65 3.34
C MET A 203 7.87 -7.63 4.62
N LEU A 204 8.41 -7.09 5.72
CA LEU A 204 7.65 -6.87 6.96
C LEU A 204 6.54 -5.79 6.83
N ALA A 205 6.44 -5.13 5.68
CA ALA A 205 5.30 -4.29 5.32
C ALA A 205 4.06 -5.10 4.90
N SER A 206 4.19 -6.41 4.70
CA SER A 206 3.04 -7.29 4.49
C SER A 206 2.05 -7.17 5.64
N PRO A 207 0.74 -7.21 5.38
CA PRO A 207 -0.30 -7.21 6.39
C PRO A 207 -0.09 -8.29 7.46
N ILE A 208 -0.56 -8.01 8.66
CA ILE A 208 -0.63 -9.01 9.75
C ILE A 208 -2.07 -9.30 10.11
#